data_40dec97b184a615aedbec0d518c94524
#
_entry.id   40dec97b184a615aedbec0d518c94524
#
_cell.length_a   1.000
_cell.length_b   1.000
_cell.length_c   1.000
_cell.angle_alpha   90.00
_cell.angle_beta   90.00
_cell.angle_gamma   90.00
#
_symmetry.space_group_name_H-M   'P 1'
#
loop_
_entity.id
_entity.type
_entity.pdbx_description
1 polymer ?
#
loop_
_entity_poly.entity_id
_entity_poly.type
_entity_poly.pdbx_seq_one_letter_code
_entity_poly.pdbx_strand_id
1 'polypeptide(L)'
;DVFFQAKCYRKFEEFKEMGKTILFVSHDLSSIGKYCDRVVLLNKGEKLAEGGAKEMVNLYRRVLVNQYDDADLEEGAENAEAGQDGQLTDGTAGENVSKKEHAGGGRAMKDSLNLNPKVLEYGSKLGEIVDFAIRDDTGMITNVIEKGKEFSVQMKVRFQADVNDPIFAFTLKDLKGTEITGTNTMYEHTPVKPQKAGDVREITFKQIMPLEAGEYMLCLGCTGYKDGDFTVFHRLYDVCNLTVITDKKAVGYFDTAYSENG
;
A
#
# COMPACT_ATOMS: atom_id res chain seq x y z
N ASP A 1 -19.73 -17.93 12.18
CA ASP A 1 -20.76 -18.00 11.13
C ASP A 1 -20.71 -16.72 10.27
N VAL A 2 -20.33 -16.87 9.01
CA VAL A 2 -20.15 -15.78 8.04
C VAL A 2 -21.46 -15.03 7.80
N PHE A 3 -22.60 -15.72 7.77
CA PHE A 3 -23.90 -15.09 7.60
C PHE A 3 -24.29 -14.22 8.80
N PHE A 4 -23.90 -14.62 10.00
CA PHE A 4 -24.09 -13.80 11.19
C PHE A 4 -23.21 -12.56 11.18
N GLN A 5 -21.96 -12.67 10.77
CA GLN A 5 -21.07 -11.52 10.60
C GLN A 5 -21.64 -10.51 9.60
N ALA A 6 -22.12 -10.96 8.44
CA ALA A 6 -22.74 -10.08 7.44
C ALA A 6 -23.97 -9.33 7.98
N LYS A 7 -24.77 -9.98 8.85
CA LYS A 7 -25.90 -9.32 9.54
C LYS A 7 -25.43 -8.29 10.56
N CYS A 8 -24.37 -8.60 11.32
CA CYS A 8 -23.78 -7.65 12.28
C CYS A 8 -23.25 -6.41 11.59
N TYR A 9 -22.50 -6.56 10.51
CA TYR A 9 -21.93 -5.42 9.78
C TYR A 9 -23.03 -4.53 9.16
N ARG A 10 -24.09 -5.10 8.61
CA ARG A 10 -25.24 -4.33 8.13
C ARG A 10 -25.90 -3.54 9.28
N LYS A 11 -25.97 -4.14 10.46
CA LYS A 11 -26.52 -3.47 11.64
C LYS A 11 -25.63 -2.35 12.16
N PHE A 12 -24.30 -2.47 11.99
CA PHE A 12 -23.37 -1.38 12.29
C PHE A 12 -23.59 -0.17 11.37
N GLU A 13 -23.80 -0.41 10.07
CA GLU A 13 -24.13 0.67 9.12
C GLU A 13 -25.42 1.38 9.52
N GLU A 14 -26.50 0.65 9.85
CA GLU A 14 -27.75 1.23 10.34
C GLU A 14 -27.54 2.08 11.61
N PHE A 15 -26.74 1.60 12.56
CA PHE A 15 -26.45 2.35 13.80
C PHE A 15 -25.65 3.61 13.52
N LYS A 16 -24.71 3.55 12.58
CA LYS A 16 -23.91 4.69 12.14
C LYS A 16 -24.81 5.75 11.48
N GLU A 17 -25.72 5.36 10.60
CA GLU A 17 -26.71 6.26 10.00
C GLU A 17 -27.63 6.91 11.03
N MET A 18 -27.94 6.22 12.13
CA MET A 18 -28.69 6.76 13.26
C MET A 18 -27.85 7.64 14.20
N GLY A 19 -26.57 7.92 13.86
CA GLY A 19 -25.67 8.73 14.68
C GLY A 19 -25.22 8.05 15.98
N LYS A 20 -25.28 6.71 16.08
CA LYS A 20 -24.84 5.98 17.29
C LYS A 20 -23.33 5.78 17.27
N THR A 21 -22.73 5.95 18.45
CA THR A 21 -21.32 5.59 18.66
C THR A 21 -21.19 4.08 18.84
N ILE A 22 -20.30 3.47 18.06
CA ILE A 22 -20.00 2.04 18.12
C ILE A 22 -18.55 1.88 18.57
N LEU A 23 -18.32 1.13 19.65
CA LEU A 23 -16.99 0.71 20.06
C LEU A 23 -16.74 -0.69 19.50
N PHE A 24 -15.78 -0.79 18.56
CA PHE A 24 -15.43 -2.02 17.87
C PHE A 24 -14.01 -2.45 18.26
N VAL A 25 -13.87 -3.65 18.81
CA VAL A 25 -12.58 -4.22 19.22
C VAL A 25 -12.29 -5.43 18.34
N SER A 26 -11.21 -5.37 17.58
CA SER A 26 -10.80 -6.44 16.67
C SER A 26 -9.30 -6.38 16.40
N HIS A 27 -8.74 -7.49 15.93
CA HIS A 27 -7.42 -7.60 15.33
C HIS A 27 -7.50 -7.80 13.81
N ASP A 28 -8.71 -7.85 13.25
CA ASP A 28 -8.92 -7.91 11.79
C ASP A 28 -8.82 -6.51 11.19
N LEU A 29 -7.66 -6.23 10.59
CA LEU A 29 -7.33 -4.94 10.00
C LEU A 29 -8.27 -4.54 8.86
N SER A 30 -8.81 -5.52 8.12
CA SER A 30 -9.75 -5.28 7.03
C SER A 30 -11.08 -4.74 7.55
N SER A 31 -11.62 -5.32 8.62
CA SER A 31 -12.83 -4.85 9.27
C SER A 31 -12.63 -3.47 9.93
N ILE A 32 -11.48 -3.25 10.57
CA ILE A 32 -11.13 -1.94 11.15
C ILE A 32 -11.07 -0.87 10.06
N GLY A 33 -10.35 -1.12 8.97
CA GLY A 33 -10.23 -0.18 7.85
C GLY A 33 -11.57 0.17 7.19
N LYS A 34 -12.51 -0.79 7.17
CA LYS A 34 -13.81 -0.63 6.51
C LYS A 34 -14.86 0.07 7.37
N TYR A 35 -14.91 -0.23 8.68
CA TYR A 35 -16.04 0.15 9.54
C TYR A 35 -15.70 1.22 10.58
N CYS A 36 -14.42 1.44 10.89
CA CYS A 36 -14.01 2.42 11.90
C CYS A 36 -13.63 3.76 11.28
N ASP A 37 -14.14 4.84 11.85
CA ASP A 37 -13.73 6.21 11.47
C ASP A 37 -12.48 6.63 12.23
N ARG A 38 -12.35 6.19 13.48
CA ARG A 38 -11.26 6.47 14.40
C ARG A 38 -10.82 5.19 15.10
N VAL A 39 -9.52 5.01 15.28
CA VAL A 39 -8.94 3.82 15.90
C VAL A 39 -7.99 4.22 17.02
N VAL A 40 -8.05 3.50 18.11
CA VAL A 40 -7.07 3.54 19.20
C VAL A 40 -6.25 2.28 19.15
N LEU A 41 -4.94 2.44 18.98
CA LEU A 41 -4.00 1.33 18.96
C LEU A 41 -3.50 1.04 20.37
N LEU A 42 -3.69 -0.20 20.81
CA LEU A 42 -3.21 -0.69 22.10
C LEU A 42 -2.05 -1.66 21.88
N ASN A 43 -1.00 -1.53 22.67
CA ASN A 43 0.13 -2.45 22.69
C ASN A 43 0.50 -2.74 24.16
N LYS A 44 0.59 -4.03 24.51
CA LYS A 44 0.93 -4.50 25.88
C LYS A 44 0.10 -3.84 26.99
N GLY A 45 -1.16 -3.49 26.70
CA GLY A 45 -2.08 -2.87 27.67
C GLY A 45 -2.01 -1.35 27.73
N GLU A 46 -1.11 -0.72 26.99
CA GLU A 46 -0.98 0.74 26.92
C GLU A 46 -1.50 1.29 25.60
N LYS A 47 -2.03 2.53 25.63
CA LYS A 47 -2.41 3.25 24.42
C LYS A 47 -1.14 3.72 23.72
N LEU A 48 -0.87 3.17 22.53
CA LEU A 48 0.29 3.51 21.73
C LEU A 48 0.02 4.74 20.86
N ALA A 49 -1.12 4.76 20.16
CA ALA A 49 -1.50 5.85 19.27
C ALA A 49 -3.02 5.89 19.07
N GLU A 50 -3.51 6.96 18.47
CA GLU A 50 -4.90 7.16 18.09
C GLU A 50 -4.98 8.02 16.84
N GLY A 51 -5.85 7.68 15.88
CA GLY A 51 -5.99 8.40 14.62
C GLY A 51 -6.98 7.75 13.67
N GLY A 52 -6.90 8.13 12.39
CA GLY A 52 -7.70 7.56 11.33
C GLY A 52 -7.43 6.07 11.12
N ALA A 53 -8.44 5.31 10.66
CA ALA A 53 -8.31 3.86 10.53
C ALA A 53 -7.12 3.46 9.65
N LYS A 54 -6.90 4.12 8.51
CA LYS A 54 -5.80 3.83 7.59
C LYS A 54 -4.42 4.00 8.26
N GLU A 55 -4.22 5.10 8.98
CA GLU A 55 -2.96 5.42 9.67
C GLU A 55 -2.67 4.40 10.76
N MET A 56 -3.67 4.11 11.60
CA MET A 56 -3.51 3.17 12.72
C MET A 56 -3.30 1.74 12.26
N VAL A 57 -3.93 1.31 11.16
CA VAL A 57 -3.66 0.00 10.55
C VAL A 57 -2.21 -0.08 10.06
N ASN A 58 -1.68 0.98 9.44
CA ASN A 58 -0.30 1.02 9.00
C ASN A 58 0.69 1.02 10.18
N LEU A 59 0.41 1.81 11.22
CA LEU A 59 1.23 1.82 12.44
C LEU A 59 1.21 0.44 13.13
N TYR A 60 0.04 -0.20 13.24
CA TYR A 60 -0.06 -1.54 13.81
C TYR A 60 0.81 -2.56 13.05
N ARG A 61 0.84 -2.50 11.71
CA ARG A 61 1.72 -3.36 10.91
C ARG A 61 3.20 -3.14 11.24
N ARG A 62 3.64 -1.90 11.47
CA ARG A 62 5.01 -1.59 11.89
C ARG A 62 5.30 -2.12 13.31
N VAL A 63 4.37 -1.95 14.22
CA VAL A 63 4.46 -2.49 15.58
C VAL A 63 4.63 -4.01 15.57
N LEU A 64 3.89 -4.73 14.74
CA LEU A 64 3.99 -6.19 14.61
C LEU A 64 5.38 -6.67 14.16
N VAL A 65 6.09 -5.88 13.37
CA VAL A 65 7.45 -6.21 12.91
C VAL A 65 8.54 -5.54 13.74
N ASN A 66 8.19 -4.96 14.90
CA ASN A 66 9.09 -4.22 15.78
C ASN A 66 9.87 -3.08 15.11
N GLN A 67 9.24 -2.44 14.10
CA GLN A 67 9.83 -1.37 13.30
C GLN A 67 8.98 -0.09 13.44
N TYR A 68 8.94 0.45 14.63
CA TYR A 68 8.35 1.76 14.92
C TYR A 68 9.28 2.51 15.88
N ASP A 69 9.27 3.82 15.81
CA ASP A 69 9.98 4.72 16.74
C ASP A 69 9.01 5.72 17.37
N ASP A 70 9.50 6.55 18.28
CA ASP A 70 8.65 7.50 19.00
C ASP A 70 8.10 8.60 18.07
N ALA A 71 8.79 8.92 16.98
CA ALA A 71 8.32 9.89 15.98
C ALA A 71 7.05 9.40 15.25
N ASP A 72 6.93 8.08 15.04
CA ASP A 72 5.73 7.48 14.44
C ASP A 72 4.46 7.66 15.31
N LEU A 73 4.64 7.88 16.62
CA LEU A 73 3.54 8.04 17.57
C LEU A 73 3.02 9.49 17.57
N GLU A 74 3.90 10.46 17.33
CA GLU A 74 3.55 11.89 17.32
C GLU A 74 2.77 12.27 16.05
N GLU A 75 3.15 11.76 14.86
CA GLU A 75 2.42 12.00 13.62
C GLU A 75 0.97 11.48 13.66
N GLY A 76 0.71 10.37 14.37
CA GLY A 76 -0.64 9.83 14.56
C GLY A 76 -1.53 10.69 15.46
N ALA A 77 -0.94 11.51 16.34
CA ALA A 77 -1.66 12.39 17.24
C ALA A 77 -2.01 13.75 16.60
N GLU A 78 -1.10 14.31 15.79
CA GLU A 78 -1.32 15.62 15.14
C GLU A 78 -2.40 15.58 14.05
N ASN A 79 -2.56 14.46 13.34
CA ASN A 79 -3.60 14.30 12.31
C ASN A 79 -5.02 14.10 12.88
N ALA A 80 -5.16 13.81 14.16
CA ALA A 80 -6.47 13.66 14.80
C ALA A 80 -7.19 15.01 15.05
N GLU A 81 -6.44 16.12 15.14
CA GLU A 81 -7.01 17.47 15.37
C GLU A 81 -7.34 18.23 14.08
N ALA A 82 -6.87 17.79 12.91
CA ALA A 82 -7.04 18.47 11.63
C ALA A 82 -8.32 18.09 10.85
N GLY A 83 -9.24 17.39 11.45
CA GLY A 83 -10.49 16.86 10.84
C GLY A 83 -11.70 17.79 10.93
N GLN A 84 -11.58 19.10 10.72
CA GLN A 84 -12.73 19.98 10.42
C GLN A 84 -12.33 21.10 9.46
N ASP A 85 -13.13 21.22 8.41
CA ASP A 85 -13.20 22.25 7.38
C ASP A 85 -12.20 22.22 6.22
N GLY A 86 -12.64 21.58 5.13
CA GLY A 86 -12.06 21.73 3.81
C GLY A 86 -12.53 22.98 3.09
N GLN A 87 -11.69 24.01 3.03
CA GLN A 87 -11.86 25.07 2.05
C GLN A 87 -10.59 25.20 1.21
N LEU A 88 -10.76 24.94 -0.09
CA LEU A 88 -9.74 25.12 -1.12
C LEU A 88 -9.30 26.59 -1.15
N THR A 89 -8.02 26.86 -0.90
CA THR A 89 -7.38 28.10 -1.31
C THR A 89 -6.08 27.78 -2.02
N ASP A 90 -6.03 28.28 -3.25
CA ASP A 90 -4.88 28.40 -4.15
C ASP A 90 -3.79 29.26 -3.50
N GLY A 91 -2.51 28.88 -3.67
CA GLY A 91 -1.43 29.80 -3.25
C GLY A 91 -0.02 29.22 -3.10
N THR A 92 0.72 29.20 -4.21
CA THR A 92 2.17 29.48 -4.35
C THR A 92 3.21 28.94 -3.37
N ALA A 93 4.06 28.10 -3.93
CA ALA A 93 5.53 27.99 -3.84
C ALA A 93 6.25 28.30 -2.50
N GLY A 94 6.97 27.31 -2.01
CA GLY A 94 8.08 27.45 -1.07
C GLY A 94 9.02 26.26 -1.19
N GLU A 95 10.11 26.47 -1.96
CA GLU A 95 11.20 25.50 -2.15
C GLU A 95 11.91 25.20 -0.83
N ASN A 96 12.10 23.89 -0.55
CA ASN A 96 13.33 23.42 0.08
C ASN A 96 13.53 21.94 -0.25
N VAL A 97 14.12 21.71 -1.41
CA VAL A 97 14.60 20.40 -1.85
C VAL A 97 16.02 20.21 -1.35
N SER A 98 16.19 19.42 -0.32
CA SER A 98 17.49 18.89 0.05
C SER A 98 17.95 17.92 -1.06
N LYS A 99 18.80 18.40 -1.96
CA LYS A 99 19.50 17.61 -2.97
C LYS A 99 20.47 16.65 -2.26
N LYS A 100 20.17 15.36 -2.25
CA LYS A 100 21.18 14.30 -2.16
C LYS A 100 21.49 13.85 -3.57
N GLU A 101 22.75 14.05 -3.95
CA GLU A 101 23.30 13.69 -5.26
C GLU A 101 23.16 12.19 -5.53
N HIS A 102 22.50 11.85 -6.65
CA HIS A 102 22.52 10.53 -7.24
C HIS A 102 23.50 10.56 -8.42
N ALA A 103 24.60 9.86 -8.30
CA ALA A 103 25.49 9.57 -9.40
C ALA A 103 24.80 8.58 -10.38
N GLY A 104 24.50 9.05 -11.57
CA GLY A 104 23.92 8.25 -12.67
C GLY A 104 22.85 9.03 -13.43
N GLY A 105 23.23 9.77 -14.50
CA GLY A 105 22.43 10.75 -15.20
C GLY A 105 21.26 10.18 -16.04
N GLY A 106 20.22 9.61 -15.40
CA GLY A 106 18.94 9.29 -16.01
C GLY A 106 17.82 9.69 -15.04
N ARG A 107 16.73 10.27 -15.57
CA ARG A 107 15.52 10.56 -14.79
C ARG A 107 14.99 9.25 -14.19
N ALA A 108 14.64 9.25 -12.89
CA ALA A 108 14.07 8.05 -12.27
C ALA A 108 12.71 7.71 -12.91
N MET A 109 12.39 6.43 -13.03
CA MET A 109 11.14 5.96 -13.63
C MET A 109 9.92 6.49 -12.86
N LYS A 110 10.00 6.49 -11.53
CA LYS A 110 8.96 7.00 -10.62
C LYS A 110 8.60 8.47 -10.84
N ASP A 111 9.55 9.29 -11.34
CA ASP A 111 9.30 10.73 -11.61
C ASP A 111 8.28 10.96 -12.75
N SER A 112 7.93 9.92 -13.48
CA SER A 112 6.89 9.97 -14.53
C SER A 112 5.51 9.56 -14.01
N LEU A 113 5.41 9.18 -12.74
CA LEU A 113 4.17 8.78 -12.09
C LEU A 113 3.61 9.93 -11.23
N ASN A 114 2.30 9.87 -10.98
CA ASN A 114 1.66 10.73 -10.00
C ASN A 114 1.91 10.16 -8.60
N LEU A 115 2.98 10.61 -7.96
CA LEU A 115 3.43 10.09 -6.67
C LEU A 115 2.59 10.67 -5.52
N ASN A 116 2.37 9.84 -4.50
CA ASN A 116 1.80 10.30 -3.24
C ASN A 116 2.87 11.08 -2.45
N PRO A 117 2.65 12.36 -2.12
CA PRO A 117 3.62 13.14 -1.34
C PRO A 117 3.76 12.66 0.13
N LYS A 118 2.80 11.85 0.62
CA LYS A 118 2.77 11.32 1.98
C LYS A 118 2.90 9.78 1.98
N VAL A 119 3.98 9.28 1.35
CA VAL A 119 4.29 7.84 1.34
C VAL A 119 4.69 7.41 2.75
N LEU A 120 4.03 6.38 3.27
CA LEU A 120 4.50 5.71 4.48
C LEU A 120 5.60 4.72 4.11
N GLU A 121 6.80 4.96 4.63
CA GLU A 121 7.99 4.20 4.36
C GLU A 121 8.61 3.67 5.65
N TYR A 122 8.97 2.38 5.69
CA TYR A 122 9.71 1.79 6.79
C TYR A 122 10.49 0.54 6.37
N GLY A 123 11.37 0.07 7.24
CA GLY A 123 12.19 -1.12 7.07
C GLY A 123 13.66 -0.87 7.40
N SER A 124 14.42 -1.97 7.52
CA SER A 124 15.85 -1.95 7.86
C SER A 124 16.75 -1.37 6.76
N LYS A 125 16.24 -1.15 5.54
CA LYS A 125 16.97 -0.73 4.34
C LYS A 125 18.06 -1.71 3.87
N LEU A 126 18.07 -2.94 4.34
CA LEU A 126 18.98 -3.98 3.83
C LEU A 126 18.79 -4.23 2.34
N GLY A 127 17.56 -4.09 1.83
CA GLY A 127 17.21 -4.04 0.42
C GLY A 127 16.27 -2.88 0.18
N GLU A 128 16.78 -1.76 -0.34
CA GLU A 128 16.07 -0.50 -0.51
C GLU A 128 15.46 -0.39 -1.91
N ILE A 129 14.16 -0.16 -2.01
CA ILE A 129 13.46 0.15 -3.27
C ILE A 129 13.84 1.59 -3.65
N VAL A 130 14.70 1.74 -4.65
CA VAL A 130 15.25 3.04 -5.06
C VAL A 130 14.47 3.66 -6.20
N ASP A 131 13.81 2.84 -7.04
CA ASP A 131 13.01 3.28 -8.18
C ASP A 131 11.89 2.29 -8.50
N PHE A 132 10.80 2.75 -9.13
CA PHE A 132 9.70 1.89 -9.56
C PHE A 132 8.91 2.52 -10.70
N ALA A 133 8.13 1.69 -11.41
CA ALA A 133 7.22 2.13 -12.47
C ALA A 133 5.98 1.25 -12.52
N ILE A 134 4.88 1.80 -13.03
CA ILE A 134 3.75 1.07 -13.59
C ILE A 134 3.83 1.26 -15.11
N ARG A 135 3.65 0.19 -15.89
CA ARG A 135 3.61 0.24 -17.35
C ARG A 135 2.34 -0.41 -17.87
N ASP A 136 1.79 0.19 -18.90
CA ASP A 136 0.67 -0.38 -19.67
C ASP A 136 1.15 -1.47 -20.66
N ASP A 137 0.22 -2.00 -21.44
CA ASP A 137 0.45 -3.04 -22.47
C ASP A 137 1.36 -2.58 -23.62
N THR A 138 1.55 -1.26 -23.79
CA THR A 138 2.50 -0.69 -24.75
C THR A 138 3.91 -0.50 -24.16
N GLY A 139 4.07 -0.70 -22.85
CA GLY A 139 5.30 -0.46 -22.10
C GLY A 139 5.49 1.00 -21.63
N MET A 140 4.51 1.88 -21.84
CA MET A 140 4.56 3.26 -21.41
C MET A 140 4.39 3.36 -19.88
N ILE A 141 5.19 4.21 -19.23
CA ILE A 141 5.03 4.49 -17.79
C ILE A 141 3.80 5.39 -17.60
N THR A 142 2.82 4.90 -16.83
CA THR A 142 1.55 5.57 -16.63
C THR A 142 0.90 5.16 -15.31
N ASN A 143 0.02 6.03 -14.80
CA ASN A 143 -0.88 5.72 -13.67
C ASN A 143 -2.26 5.21 -14.14
N VAL A 144 -2.50 5.13 -15.46
CA VAL A 144 -3.80 4.76 -16.03
C VAL A 144 -3.67 3.43 -16.76
N ILE A 145 -4.43 2.42 -16.35
CA ILE A 145 -4.43 1.08 -16.95
C ILE A 145 -5.84 0.72 -17.38
N GLU A 146 -5.95 0.19 -18.59
CA GLU A 146 -7.22 -0.33 -19.10
C GLU A 146 -7.48 -1.73 -18.52
N LYS A 147 -8.71 -1.96 -18.04
CA LYS A 147 -9.15 -3.28 -17.59
C LYS A 147 -9.03 -4.32 -18.69
N GLY A 148 -8.55 -5.51 -18.34
CA GLY A 148 -8.36 -6.63 -19.28
C GLY A 148 -7.09 -6.55 -20.11
N LYS A 149 -6.31 -5.46 -20.00
CA LYS A 149 -5.01 -5.32 -20.65
C LYS A 149 -3.86 -5.78 -19.77
N GLU A 150 -2.74 -6.15 -20.39
CA GLU A 150 -1.51 -6.43 -19.65
C GLU A 150 -0.99 -5.14 -19.01
N PHE A 151 -0.52 -5.25 -17.79
CA PHE A 151 0.24 -4.20 -17.13
C PHE A 151 1.41 -4.81 -16.36
N SER A 152 2.38 -3.99 -16.00
CA SER A 152 3.47 -4.44 -15.16
C SER A 152 3.78 -3.44 -14.06
N VAL A 153 4.17 -3.99 -12.90
CA VAL A 153 4.76 -3.25 -11.79
C VAL A 153 6.25 -3.60 -11.76
N GLN A 154 7.09 -2.60 -11.95
CA GLN A 154 8.54 -2.72 -11.99
C GLN A 154 9.14 -2.01 -10.77
N MET A 155 10.15 -2.63 -10.13
CA MET A 155 10.89 -1.99 -9.05
C MET A 155 12.38 -2.28 -9.17
N LYS A 156 13.22 -1.31 -8.75
CA LYS A 156 14.67 -1.46 -8.57
C LYS A 156 14.99 -1.44 -7.09
N VAL A 157 15.70 -2.46 -6.66
CA VAL A 157 16.10 -2.62 -5.25
C VAL A 157 17.60 -2.66 -5.16
N ARG A 158 18.18 -1.80 -4.33
CA ARG A 158 19.61 -1.77 -3.98
C ARG A 158 19.82 -2.47 -2.67
N PHE A 159 20.78 -3.37 -2.60
CA PHE A 159 21.12 -4.11 -1.38
C PHE A 159 22.30 -3.46 -0.65
N GLN A 160 22.11 -3.23 0.66
CA GLN A 160 23.14 -2.65 1.54
C GLN A 160 23.97 -3.73 2.26
N ALA A 161 23.48 -4.98 2.25
CA ALA A 161 24.14 -6.15 2.84
C ALA A 161 23.83 -7.40 2.01
N ASP A 162 24.55 -8.49 2.29
CA ASP A 162 24.27 -9.80 1.71
C ASP A 162 22.90 -10.32 2.19
N VAL A 163 22.07 -10.76 1.25
CA VAL A 163 20.73 -11.30 1.49
C VAL A 163 20.54 -12.58 0.67
N ASN A 164 20.18 -13.68 1.33
CA ASN A 164 20.07 -14.98 0.66
C ASN A 164 18.77 -15.14 -0.13
N ASP A 165 17.64 -14.83 0.49
CA ASP A 165 16.30 -15.12 -0.03
C ASP A 165 15.40 -13.86 0.02
N PRO A 166 15.69 -12.82 -0.81
CA PRO A 166 14.85 -11.64 -0.83
C PRO A 166 13.48 -11.97 -1.47
N ILE A 167 12.44 -11.43 -0.86
CA ILE A 167 11.04 -11.56 -1.31
C ILE A 167 10.56 -10.18 -1.74
N PHE A 168 10.13 -10.04 -2.98
CA PHE A 168 9.58 -8.81 -3.52
C PHE A 168 8.08 -8.92 -3.63
N ALA A 169 7.36 -7.84 -3.39
CA ALA A 169 5.92 -7.82 -3.38
C ALA A 169 5.36 -6.51 -3.93
N PHE A 170 4.17 -6.58 -4.52
CA PHE A 170 3.30 -5.42 -4.68
C PHE A 170 1.89 -5.74 -4.21
N THR A 171 1.14 -4.72 -3.84
CA THR A 171 -0.27 -4.81 -3.44
C THR A 171 -1.02 -3.60 -3.98
N LEU A 172 -2.22 -3.82 -4.50
CA LEU A 172 -3.18 -2.77 -4.83
C LEU A 172 -4.25 -2.71 -3.76
N LYS A 173 -4.52 -1.50 -3.27
CA LYS A 173 -5.55 -1.20 -2.28
C LYS A 173 -6.62 -0.28 -2.85
N ASP A 174 -7.81 -0.32 -2.29
CA ASP A 174 -8.80 0.75 -2.49
C ASP A 174 -8.42 2.01 -1.70
N LEU A 175 -9.13 3.11 -1.93
CA LEU A 175 -8.90 4.38 -1.22
C LEU A 175 -9.19 4.30 0.28
N LYS A 176 -9.91 3.27 0.75
CA LYS A 176 -10.17 3.02 2.17
C LYS A 176 -9.04 2.22 2.83
N GLY A 177 -8.04 1.78 2.05
CA GLY A 177 -6.90 1.01 2.53
C GLY A 177 -7.12 -0.51 2.54
N THR A 178 -8.25 -1.00 1.99
CA THR A 178 -8.50 -2.44 1.83
C THR A 178 -7.58 -3.01 0.76
N GLU A 179 -6.83 -4.06 1.07
CA GLU A 179 -6.02 -4.78 0.09
C GLU A 179 -6.94 -5.57 -0.85
N ILE A 180 -6.88 -5.25 -2.15
CA ILE A 180 -7.77 -5.83 -3.15
C ILE A 180 -7.09 -6.98 -3.89
N THR A 181 -5.85 -6.77 -4.31
CA THR A 181 -5.04 -7.78 -4.99
C THR A 181 -3.56 -7.47 -4.82
N GLY A 182 -2.73 -8.46 -5.05
CA GLY A 182 -1.28 -8.35 -4.99
C GLY A 182 -0.63 -9.73 -5.01
N THR A 183 0.68 -9.73 -5.17
CA THR A 183 1.45 -10.97 -5.14
C THR A 183 2.87 -10.70 -4.65
N ASN A 184 3.62 -11.77 -4.46
CA ASN A 184 5.05 -11.72 -4.16
C ASN A 184 5.80 -12.88 -4.83
N THR A 185 7.11 -12.76 -4.91
CA THR A 185 7.96 -13.76 -5.56
C THR A 185 7.89 -15.15 -4.92
N MET A 186 7.55 -15.24 -3.63
CA MET A 186 7.39 -16.51 -2.94
C MET A 186 6.09 -17.20 -3.36
N TYR A 187 4.97 -16.49 -3.45
CA TYR A 187 3.68 -17.04 -3.89
C TYR A 187 3.72 -17.44 -5.37
N GLU A 188 4.46 -16.70 -6.19
CA GLU A 188 4.67 -17.03 -7.61
C GLU A 188 5.68 -18.17 -7.82
N HIS A 189 6.19 -18.78 -6.73
CA HIS A 189 7.21 -19.82 -6.78
C HIS A 189 8.42 -19.47 -7.67
N THR A 190 8.78 -18.20 -7.70
CA THR A 190 9.92 -17.67 -8.45
C THR A 190 11.07 -17.38 -7.49
N PRO A 191 11.99 -18.35 -7.28
CA PRO A 191 13.09 -18.16 -6.35
C PRO A 191 14.02 -17.06 -6.85
N VAL A 192 14.36 -16.15 -5.95
CA VAL A 192 15.28 -15.07 -6.24
C VAL A 192 16.68 -15.47 -5.77
N LYS A 193 17.68 -15.29 -6.64
CA LYS A 193 19.07 -15.58 -6.30
C LYS A 193 19.53 -14.70 -5.13
N PRO A 194 20.48 -15.21 -4.30
CA PRO A 194 21.16 -14.38 -3.30
C PRO A 194 21.72 -13.09 -3.90
N GLN A 195 21.61 -12.01 -3.14
CA GLN A 195 22.11 -10.69 -3.50
C GLN A 195 23.28 -10.31 -2.58
N LYS A 196 24.22 -9.56 -3.11
CA LYS A 196 25.38 -9.05 -2.39
C LYS A 196 25.21 -7.57 -2.06
N ALA A 197 25.93 -7.12 -1.03
CA ALA A 197 26.03 -5.70 -0.74
C ALA A 197 26.49 -4.93 -1.98
N GLY A 198 25.75 -3.88 -2.34
CA GLY A 198 25.98 -3.06 -3.53
C GLY A 198 25.21 -3.50 -4.79
N ASP A 199 24.67 -4.73 -4.82
CA ASP A 199 23.87 -5.19 -5.96
C ASP A 199 22.61 -4.32 -6.14
N VAL A 200 22.23 -4.13 -7.40
CA VAL A 200 20.95 -3.54 -7.79
C VAL A 200 20.16 -4.57 -8.58
N ARG A 201 18.99 -4.95 -8.06
CA ARG A 201 18.11 -5.91 -8.71
C ARG A 201 16.87 -5.20 -9.26
N GLU A 202 16.54 -5.54 -10.50
CA GLU A 202 15.28 -5.13 -11.13
C GLU A 202 14.30 -6.30 -11.15
N ILE A 203 13.08 -6.05 -10.67
CA ILE A 203 11.99 -7.01 -10.57
C ILE A 203 10.80 -6.45 -11.35
N THR A 204 10.13 -7.31 -12.12
CA THR A 204 8.94 -6.96 -12.89
C THR A 204 7.85 -8.00 -12.64
N PHE A 205 6.71 -7.56 -12.13
CA PHE A 205 5.49 -8.35 -12.06
C PHE A 205 4.61 -7.97 -13.26
N LYS A 206 4.23 -8.96 -14.08
CA LYS A 206 3.34 -8.79 -15.23
C LYS A 206 2.03 -9.49 -14.97
N GLN A 207 0.93 -8.80 -15.21
CA GLN A 207 -0.42 -9.33 -14.99
C GLN A 207 -1.40 -8.71 -16.00
N ILE A 208 -2.56 -9.35 -16.15
CA ILE A 208 -3.73 -8.73 -16.79
C ILE A 208 -4.51 -7.97 -15.71
N MET A 209 -4.92 -6.73 -15.98
CA MET A 209 -5.68 -5.92 -15.03
C MET A 209 -7.08 -6.50 -14.79
N PRO A 210 -7.34 -7.10 -13.62
CA PRO A 210 -8.63 -7.74 -13.35
C PRO A 210 -9.66 -6.80 -12.71
N LEU A 211 -9.22 -5.60 -12.27
CA LEU A 211 -10.03 -4.71 -11.44
C LEU A 211 -11.00 -3.89 -12.28
N GLU A 212 -12.14 -3.56 -11.65
CA GLU A 212 -13.11 -2.61 -12.20
C GLU A 212 -12.56 -1.18 -12.25
N ALA A 213 -13.22 -0.34 -13.06
CA ALA A 213 -12.89 1.09 -13.12
C ALA A 213 -12.93 1.73 -11.73
N GLY A 214 -11.88 2.45 -11.39
CA GLY A 214 -11.75 3.08 -10.08
C GLY A 214 -10.34 3.55 -9.80
N GLU A 215 -10.17 4.14 -8.61
CA GLU A 215 -8.89 4.58 -8.10
C GLU A 215 -8.36 3.57 -7.06
N TYR A 216 -7.11 3.20 -7.23
CA TYR A 216 -6.40 2.27 -6.36
C TYR A 216 -5.06 2.85 -5.94
N MET A 217 -4.48 2.32 -4.87
CA MET A 217 -3.18 2.74 -4.37
C MET A 217 -2.19 1.59 -4.48
N LEU A 218 -1.01 1.86 -5.03
CA LEU A 218 0.08 0.89 -5.14
C LEU A 218 0.92 0.88 -3.86
N CYS A 219 1.19 -0.31 -3.35
CA CYS A 219 2.15 -0.56 -2.29
C CYS A 219 3.25 -1.50 -2.78
N LEU A 220 4.49 -1.28 -2.33
CA LEU A 220 5.65 -2.06 -2.71
C LEU A 220 6.36 -2.62 -1.47
N GLY A 221 7.01 -3.76 -1.60
CA GLY A 221 7.74 -4.37 -0.50
C GLY A 221 8.95 -5.17 -0.94
N CYS A 222 10.01 -5.09 -0.13
CA CYS A 222 11.16 -5.97 -0.13
C CYS A 222 11.32 -6.52 1.28
N THR A 223 11.25 -7.83 1.43
CA THR A 223 11.37 -8.55 2.71
C THR A 223 12.31 -9.73 2.54
N GLY A 224 12.55 -10.47 3.60
CA GLY A 224 13.36 -11.70 3.55
C GLY A 224 13.68 -12.21 4.95
N TYR A 225 14.70 -13.03 5.04
CA TYR A 225 15.17 -13.57 6.33
C TYR A 225 16.56 -13.05 6.64
N LYS A 226 16.78 -12.61 7.87
CA LYS A 226 18.06 -12.24 8.42
C LYS A 226 18.29 -13.02 9.71
N ASP A 227 19.39 -13.76 9.77
CA ASP A 227 19.73 -14.61 10.93
C ASP A 227 18.63 -15.59 11.35
N GLY A 228 17.79 -16.01 10.39
CA GLY A 228 16.64 -16.90 10.59
C GLY A 228 15.31 -16.19 10.88
N ASP A 229 15.31 -14.90 11.16
CA ASP A 229 14.13 -14.10 11.46
C ASP A 229 13.59 -13.39 10.22
N PHE A 230 12.25 -13.42 10.05
CA PHE A 230 11.60 -12.68 9.00
C PHE A 230 11.76 -11.18 9.25
N THR A 231 12.31 -10.47 8.27
CA THR A 231 12.66 -9.05 8.37
C THR A 231 12.10 -8.27 7.20
N VAL A 232 11.52 -7.11 7.49
CA VAL A 232 11.14 -6.13 6.47
C VAL A 232 12.38 -5.31 6.10
N PHE A 233 12.84 -5.44 4.85
CA PHE A 233 13.96 -4.65 4.36
C PHE A 233 13.51 -3.27 3.94
N HIS A 234 12.41 -3.19 3.15
CA HIS A 234 11.81 -1.93 2.76
C HIS A 234 10.33 -2.12 2.43
N ARG A 235 9.47 -1.30 3.00
CA ARG A 235 8.04 -1.26 2.69
C ARG A 235 7.65 0.17 2.36
N LEU A 236 6.94 0.31 1.26
CA LEU A 236 6.38 1.57 0.81
C LEU A 236 4.86 1.39 0.67
N TYR A 237 4.09 2.17 1.41
CA TYR A 237 2.63 2.15 1.30
C TYR A 237 2.14 3.34 0.50
N ASP A 238 1.17 3.05 -0.39
CA ASP A 238 0.45 4.05 -1.16
C ASP A 238 1.38 4.97 -1.96
N VAL A 239 2.38 4.40 -2.65
CA VAL A 239 3.43 5.16 -3.36
C VAL A 239 2.90 6.04 -4.48
N CYS A 240 1.84 5.60 -5.17
CA CYS A 240 1.13 6.36 -6.19
C CYS A 240 -0.29 5.85 -6.33
N ASN A 241 -1.17 6.66 -6.92
CA ASN A 241 -2.46 6.17 -7.38
C ASN A 241 -2.31 5.35 -8.67
N LEU A 242 -3.26 4.48 -8.90
CA LEU A 242 -3.48 3.73 -10.14
C LEU A 242 -4.96 3.87 -10.52
N THR A 243 -5.22 4.49 -11.64
CA THR A 243 -6.57 4.63 -12.20
C THR A 243 -6.83 3.48 -13.16
N VAL A 244 -7.86 2.69 -12.90
CA VAL A 244 -8.33 1.68 -13.85
C VAL A 244 -9.51 2.24 -14.64
N ILE A 245 -9.44 2.13 -15.97
CA ILE A 245 -10.49 2.56 -16.89
C ILE A 245 -11.09 1.34 -17.63
N THR A 246 -12.37 1.42 -17.95
CA THR A 246 -13.09 0.42 -18.76
C THR A 246 -14.30 1.05 -19.43
N ASP A 247 -14.69 0.51 -20.57
CA ASP A 247 -15.96 0.82 -21.25
C ASP A 247 -17.13 -0.01 -20.69
N LYS A 248 -16.85 -1.12 -20.00
CA LYS A 248 -17.81 -2.02 -19.38
C LYS A 248 -17.98 -1.71 -17.90
N LYS A 249 -19.20 -1.56 -17.43
CA LYS A 249 -19.53 -1.43 -16.00
C LYS A 249 -19.91 -2.79 -15.41
N ALA A 250 -19.29 -3.14 -14.28
CA ALA A 250 -19.68 -4.28 -13.46
C ALA A 250 -19.81 -3.85 -11.99
N VAL A 251 -20.23 -4.77 -11.12
CA VAL A 251 -20.44 -4.53 -9.70
C VAL A 251 -19.30 -5.15 -8.90
N GLY A 252 -18.73 -4.40 -7.97
CA GLY A 252 -17.63 -4.88 -7.11
C GLY A 252 -16.26 -4.52 -7.68
N TYR A 253 -15.22 -5.26 -7.27
CA TYR A 253 -13.84 -5.02 -7.68
C TYR A 253 -13.41 -5.84 -8.89
N PHE A 254 -14.11 -6.93 -9.18
CA PHE A 254 -13.76 -7.88 -10.24
C PHE A 254 -14.97 -8.16 -11.11
N ASP A 255 -14.71 -8.35 -12.39
CA ASP A 255 -15.73 -8.81 -13.34
C ASP A 255 -15.85 -10.34 -13.30
N THR A 256 -17.07 -10.81 -13.42
CA THR A 256 -17.36 -12.22 -13.68
C THR A 256 -17.64 -12.40 -15.16
N ALA A 257 -16.84 -13.22 -15.85
CA ALA A 257 -17.12 -13.53 -17.24
C ALA A 257 -18.45 -14.27 -17.36
N TYR A 258 -19.36 -13.74 -18.18
CA TYR A 258 -20.57 -14.41 -18.60
C TYR A 258 -20.38 -14.93 -20.01
N SER A 259 -20.59 -16.21 -20.22
CA SER A 259 -20.70 -16.80 -21.56
C SER A 259 -22.11 -17.37 -21.73
N GLU A 260 -22.84 -16.89 -22.71
CA GLU A 260 -24.07 -17.51 -23.16
C GLU A 260 -23.68 -18.76 -23.97
N ASN A 261 -23.96 -19.95 -23.41
CA ASN A 261 -23.90 -21.18 -24.19
C ASN A 261 -25.17 -21.23 -25.05
N GLY A 262 -25.05 -20.86 -26.31
CA GLY A 262 -26.10 -21.03 -27.30
C GLY A 262 -26.22 -22.50 -27.74
#